data_32f276aceca86f3e71cb7b78917f6af2
#
_entry.id   32f276aceca86f3e71cb7b78917f6af2
#
_cell.length_a   1.000
_cell.length_b   1.000
_cell.length_c   1.000
_cell.angle_alpha   90.00
_cell.angle_beta   90.00
_cell.angle_gamma   90.00
#
_symmetry.space_group_name_H-M   'P 1'
#
loop_
_entity.id
_entity.type
_entity.pdbx_description
1 polymer ?
#
loop_
_entity_poly.entity_id
_entity_poly.type
_entity_poly.pdbx_seq_one_letter_code
_entity_poly.pdbx_strand_id
1 'polypeptide(L)'
;YLMEPCAIELRVGTFAGSNWDVPQGESYAYLDHVIARFEAEHPGVKVTYQSGIRKSDYTEWLAGRELAGEMPDVFLIPQDDFNLYAGLGALLPLDALAKKDDAFALDDFYPAPLAFGRSADDAALYALPAECVPRLMFVNRTLLDREGIPMPQDDWTWDDFLAICQKVTRDTDGDGRLDQFGAYGYNWQDAAVTSGAELFREDGKASYFTDERIESAVRFANALHQLQRNQVVQERDFDIGHVAFRPFNFAAYRTYKPYPWRIKKATDFEWDCIRLPRGPEGRNTSPVQTLLMGISAKTKERQLAWEFLKAYCHDRENQTLLLSLSAALPTRRGIIEEAAPQELFGAEASGRTGRSPLAVSQVIEEGTVPYRFPRYVAAMRLADQEIQKLIDSDALEVNSMNRIQKEINDLLLK
;
A
#
# COMPACT_ATOMS: atom_id res chain seq x y z
N TYR A 1 21.88 46.89 18.32
CA TYR A 1 21.20 45.58 18.49
C TYR A 1 20.10 45.55 17.43
N LEU A 2 20.41 44.97 16.28
CA LEU A 2 19.37 44.47 15.35
C LEU A 2 18.75 43.28 16.02
N MET A 3 17.50 43.35 16.46
CA MET A 3 16.69 42.18 16.83
C MET A 3 16.63 41.35 15.55
N GLU A 4 17.19 40.14 15.58
CA GLU A 4 16.87 39.15 14.54
C GLU A 4 15.35 39.00 14.52
N PRO A 5 14.71 39.05 13.36
CA PRO A 5 13.26 38.79 13.29
C PRO A 5 13.01 37.43 13.88
N CYS A 6 12.04 37.32 14.79
CA CYS A 6 11.61 36.08 15.40
C CYS A 6 11.31 35.13 14.25
N ALA A 7 12.05 34.00 14.15
CA ALA A 7 11.82 33.01 13.11
C ALA A 7 10.43 32.45 13.26
N ILE A 8 9.70 32.36 12.16
CA ILE A 8 8.40 31.65 12.13
C ILE A 8 8.72 30.18 12.25
N GLU A 9 8.20 29.52 13.27
CA GLU A 9 8.36 28.08 13.46
C GLU A 9 7.19 27.34 12.80
N LEU A 10 7.53 26.39 11.91
CA LEU A 10 6.58 25.42 11.34
C LEU A 10 6.90 24.03 11.93
N ARG A 11 5.93 23.42 12.58
CA ARG A 11 6.10 22.11 13.22
C ARG A 11 5.56 20.99 12.33
N VAL A 12 6.37 19.94 12.12
CA VAL A 12 6.03 18.78 11.30
C VAL A 12 5.86 17.53 12.17
N GLY A 13 4.76 16.84 11.99
CA GLY A 13 4.49 15.53 12.59
C GLY A 13 4.98 14.40 11.69
N THR A 14 5.87 13.56 12.22
CA THR A 14 6.46 12.43 11.51
C THR A 14 6.78 11.28 12.47
N PHE A 15 7.10 10.12 11.92
CA PHE A 15 7.50 8.93 12.69
C PHE A 15 8.80 8.33 12.16
N ALA A 16 9.46 7.54 13.01
CA ALA A 16 10.66 6.79 12.66
C ALA A 16 10.30 5.48 11.93
N GLY A 17 11.12 5.12 10.97
CA GLY A 17 10.96 3.89 10.19
C GLY A 17 10.09 4.06 8.96
N SER A 18 9.84 2.94 8.29
CA SER A 18 9.02 2.88 7.09
C SER A 18 7.54 2.78 7.42
N ASN A 19 6.69 3.46 6.63
CA ASN A 19 5.24 3.24 6.67
C ASN A 19 4.83 1.84 6.17
N TRP A 20 5.73 1.14 5.48
CA TRP A 20 5.45 -0.07 4.69
C TRP A 20 5.96 -1.35 5.33
N ASP A 21 6.36 -1.30 6.60
CA ASP A 21 6.90 -2.42 7.39
C ASP A 21 8.11 -3.09 6.75
N VAL A 22 8.95 -2.29 6.08
CA VAL A 22 10.19 -2.71 5.47
C VAL A 22 11.39 -2.00 6.12
N PRO A 23 12.61 -2.56 6.05
CA PRO A 23 13.79 -1.88 6.55
C PRO A 23 14.01 -0.53 5.86
N GLN A 24 14.29 0.50 6.64
CA GLN A 24 14.66 1.83 6.16
C GLN A 24 15.96 2.26 6.82
N GLY A 25 16.92 2.71 6.02
CA GLY A 25 18.25 3.08 6.51
C GLY A 25 18.21 4.33 7.39
N GLU A 26 17.78 5.45 6.82
CA GLU A 26 17.67 6.75 7.50
C GLU A 26 16.20 7.21 7.48
N SER A 27 15.56 7.17 8.63
CA SER A 27 14.11 7.41 8.75
C SER A 27 13.68 8.82 8.31
N TYR A 28 14.57 9.80 8.39
CA TYR A 28 14.22 11.20 8.16
C TYR A 28 14.95 11.83 6.96
N ALA A 29 15.73 11.06 6.21
CA ALA A 29 16.56 11.59 5.13
C ALA A 29 15.77 12.42 4.09
N TYR A 30 14.60 11.94 3.70
CA TYR A 30 13.74 12.68 2.78
C TYR A 30 13.18 13.96 3.41
N LEU A 31 12.66 13.88 4.63
CA LEU A 31 12.12 15.03 5.37
C LEU A 31 13.21 16.08 5.61
N ASP A 32 14.40 15.67 6.05
CA ASP A 32 15.52 16.56 6.31
C ASP A 32 15.97 17.30 5.04
N HIS A 33 15.99 16.61 3.89
CA HIS A 33 16.27 17.23 2.60
C HIS A 33 15.21 18.27 2.24
N VAL A 34 13.93 17.94 2.36
CA VAL A 34 12.83 18.88 2.08
C VAL A 34 12.92 20.10 3.02
N ILE A 35 13.18 19.89 4.31
CA ILE A 35 13.34 20.97 5.29
C ILE A 35 14.48 21.90 4.90
N ALA A 36 15.66 21.34 4.64
CA ALA A 36 16.83 22.15 4.30
C ALA A 36 16.60 23.04 3.08
N ARG A 37 15.97 22.49 2.05
CA ARG A 37 15.62 23.20 0.84
C ARG A 37 14.55 24.26 1.08
N PHE A 38 13.50 23.90 1.83
CA PHE A 38 12.41 24.81 2.17
C PHE A 38 12.88 26.02 3.01
N GLU A 39 13.73 25.79 4.02
CA GLU A 39 14.32 26.87 4.84
C GLU A 39 15.21 27.80 3.99
N ALA A 40 15.94 27.26 3.01
CA ALA A 40 16.75 28.08 2.09
C ALA A 40 15.90 28.98 1.19
N GLU A 41 14.72 28.51 0.77
CA GLU A 41 13.76 29.25 -0.06
C GLU A 41 12.89 30.23 0.77
N HIS A 42 12.79 30.03 2.10
CA HIS A 42 11.97 30.84 3.02
C HIS A 42 12.82 31.42 4.16
N PRO A 43 13.64 32.46 3.90
CA PRO A 43 14.46 33.10 4.94
C PRO A 43 13.58 33.57 6.13
N GLY A 44 13.98 33.23 7.36
CA GLY A 44 13.23 33.54 8.58
C GLY A 44 12.21 32.51 8.99
N VAL A 45 12.09 31.39 8.27
CA VAL A 45 11.30 30.22 8.66
C VAL A 45 12.23 29.14 9.24
N LYS A 46 11.79 28.50 10.31
CA LYS A 46 12.41 27.33 10.91
C LYS A 46 11.41 26.18 10.92
N VAL A 47 11.76 25.05 10.35
CA VAL A 47 10.94 23.84 10.37
C VAL A 47 11.48 22.86 11.39
N THR A 48 10.63 22.39 12.29
CA THR A 48 11.01 21.49 13.38
C THR A 48 10.14 20.25 13.42
N TYR A 49 10.69 19.14 13.92
CA TYR A 49 9.95 17.92 14.18
C TYR A 49 10.52 17.18 15.39
N GLN A 50 9.70 16.34 16.02
CA GLN A 50 10.13 15.44 17.07
C GLN A 50 10.58 14.13 16.46
N SER A 51 11.83 13.74 16.67
CA SER A 51 12.37 12.45 16.23
C SER A 51 12.08 11.32 17.24
N GLY A 52 12.24 10.05 16.78
CA GLY A 52 12.18 8.86 17.63
C GLY A 52 10.78 8.34 17.95
N ILE A 53 9.72 8.93 17.42
CA ILE A 53 8.36 8.40 17.57
C ILE A 53 8.23 7.21 16.62
N ARG A 54 7.98 6.01 17.16
CA ARG A 54 7.76 4.81 16.33
C ARG A 54 6.41 4.91 15.60
N LYS A 55 6.32 4.33 14.41
CA LYS A 55 5.07 4.26 13.65
C LYS A 55 3.92 3.67 14.49
N SER A 56 4.19 2.62 15.27
CA SER A 56 3.20 2.00 16.16
C SER A 56 2.61 2.94 17.21
N ASP A 57 3.38 3.94 17.64
CA ASP A 57 3.03 4.86 18.71
C ASP A 57 2.53 6.21 18.16
N TYR A 58 2.62 6.40 16.84
CA TYR A 58 2.40 7.69 16.21
C TYR A 58 0.95 8.18 16.29
N THR A 59 -0.02 7.30 16.08
CA THR A 59 -1.45 7.65 16.17
C THR A 59 -1.81 8.10 17.59
N GLU A 60 -1.30 7.40 18.63
CA GLU A 60 -1.49 7.78 20.03
C GLU A 60 -0.79 9.10 20.35
N TRP A 61 0.42 9.30 19.85
CA TRP A 61 1.16 10.54 19.99
C TRP A 61 0.40 11.74 19.38
N LEU A 62 -0.11 11.62 18.14
CA LEU A 62 -0.92 12.66 17.50
C LEU A 62 -2.20 12.95 18.29
N ALA A 63 -2.89 11.93 18.79
CA ALA A 63 -4.07 12.10 19.62
C ALA A 63 -3.76 12.87 20.91
N GLY A 64 -2.63 12.57 21.55
CA GLY A 64 -2.14 13.32 22.71
C GLY A 64 -1.86 14.79 22.39
N ARG A 65 -1.27 15.09 21.23
CA ARG A 65 -1.05 16.48 20.75
C ARG A 65 -2.34 17.20 20.46
N GLU A 66 -3.33 16.54 19.86
CA GLU A 66 -4.66 17.14 19.61
C GLU A 66 -5.34 17.52 20.92
N LEU A 67 -5.34 16.63 21.93
CA LEU A 67 -5.91 16.89 23.24
C LEU A 67 -5.20 18.05 23.99
N ALA A 68 -3.89 18.17 23.82
CA ALA A 68 -3.10 19.25 24.40
C ALA A 68 -3.24 20.58 23.63
N GLY A 69 -3.87 20.60 22.47
CA GLY A 69 -3.91 21.77 21.60
C GLY A 69 -2.56 22.11 20.94
N GLU A 70 -1.67 21.13 20.82
CA GLU A 70 -0.30 21.25 20.34
C GLU A 70 -0.06 20.46 19.04
N MET A 71 -1.11 20.26 18.23
CA MET A 71 -0.97 19.58 16.91
C MET A 71 0.17 20.20 16.10
N PRO A 72 0.98 19.39 15.42
CA PRO A 72 1.89 19.90 14.38
C PRO A 72 1.12 20.66 13.32
N ASP A 73 1.78 21.65 12.67
CA ASP A 73 1.16 22.43 11.61
C ASP A 73 0.90 21.61 10.35
N VAL A 74 1.83 20.72 10.02
CA VAL A 74 1.75 19.75 8.92
C VAL A 74 2.16 18.39 9.46
N PHE A 75 1.46 17.32 9.08
CA PHE A 75 1.80 15.99 9.61
C PHE A 75 1.47 14.87 8.64
N LEU A 76 2.27 13.80 8.73
CA LEU A 76 2.03 12.56 8.01
C LEU A 76 0.80 11.84 8.57
N ILE A 77 0.03 11.23 7.70
CA ILE A 77 -1.20 10.52 8.05
C ILE A 77 -1.14 9.13 7.42
N PRO A 78 -0.91 8.07 8.22
CA PRO A 78 -1.12 6.71 7.74
C PRO A 78 -2.54 6.55 7.19
N GLN A 79 -2.68 5.85 6.08
CA GLN A 79 -3.93 5.74 5.33
C GLN A 79 -5.15 5.39 6.21
N ASP A 80 -4.98 4.45 7.15
CA ASP A 80 -6.06 3.95 8.00
C ASP A 80 -6.53 4.99 9.04
N ASP A 81 -5.71 5.99 9.35
CA ASP A 81 -6.02 7.04 10.32
C ASP A 81 -6.70 8.26 9.67
N PHE A 82 -6.70 8.36 8.35
CA PHE A 82 -7.21 9.55 7.64
C PHE A 82 -8.66 9.88 7.99
N ASN A 83 -9.55 8.88 7.96
CA ASN A 83 -10.97 9.09 8.27
C ASN A 83 -11.20 9.60 9.71
N LEU A 84 -10.36 9.17 10.65
CA LEU A 84 -10.42 9.65 12.03
C LEU A 84 -10.13 11.15 12.11
N TYR A 85 -9.02 11.60 11.53
CA TYR A 85 -8.63 13.01 11.59
C TYR A 85 -9.53 13.92 10.76
N ALA A 86 -10.01 13.47 9.60
CA ALA A 86 -10.97 14.20 8.79
C ALA A 86 -12.31 14.35 9.53
N GLY A 87 -12.84 13.26 10.11
CA GLY A 87 -14.10 13.24 10.84
C GLY A 87 -14.08 14.04 12.16
N LEU A 88 -12.93 14.15 12.82
CA LEU A 88 -12.73 14.97 14.02
C LEU A 88 -12.56 16.47 13.69
N GLY A 89 -12.49 16.86 12.40
CA GLY A 89 -12.19 18.23 12.01
C GLY A 89 -10.77 18.69 12.37
N ALA A 90 -9.84 17.74 12.52
CA ALA A 90 -8.44 18.03 12.83
C ALA A 90 -7.66 18.54 11.60
N LEU A 91 -8.17 18.33 10.39
CA LEU A 91 -7.53 18.67 9.14
C LEU A 91 -8.14 19.92 8.50
N LEU A 92 -7.30 20.74 7.90
CA LEU A 92 -7.69 21.90 7.11
C LEU A 92 -8.14 21.44 5.70
N PRO A 93 -9.34 21.84 5.20
CA PRO A 93 -9.72 21.61 3.81
C PRO A 93 -8.76 22.33 2.85
N LEU A 94 -8.25 21.59 1.85
CA LEU A 94 -7.21 22.09 0.94
C LEU A 94 -7.76 22.66 -0.37
N ASP A 95 -9.02 22.41 -0.72
CA ASP A 95 -9.60 22.79 -2.03
C ASP A 95 -9.45 24.28 -2.33
N ALA A 96 -9.66 25.13 -1.33
CA ALA A 96 -9.53 26.58 -1.50
C ALA A 96 -8.10 27.04 -1.72
N LEU A 97 -7.12 26.36 -1.07
CA LEU A 97 -5.69 26.63 -1.27
C LEU A 97 -5.24 26.13 -2.64
N ALA A 98 -5.62 24.91 -3.00
CA ALA A 98 -5.31 24.32 -4.30
C ALA A 98 -5.87 25.15 -5.46
N LYS A 99 -7.12 25.64 -5.35
CA LYS A 99 -7.76 26.46 -6.39
C LYS A 99 -7.11 27.83 -6.60
N LYS A 100 -6.50 28.40 -5.56
CA LYS A 100 -5.87 29.73 -5.61
C LYS A 100 -4.42 29.68 -6.08
N ASP A 101 -3.85 28.51 -6.19
CA ASP A 101 -2.44 28.29 -6.48
C ASP A 101 -2.27 27.85 -7.94
N ASP A 102 -1.95 28.81 -8.81
CA ASP A 102 -1.77 28.57 -10.25
C ASP A 102 -0.57 27.66 -10.57
N ALA A 103 0.35 27.48 -9.61
CA ALA A 103 1.51 26.61 -9.75
C ALA A 103 1.24 25.16 -9.29
N PHE A 104 0.02 24.86 -8.85
CA PHE A 104 -0.39 23.56 -8.33
C PHE A 104 -1.53 22.97 -9.16
N ALA A 105 -1.38 21.70 -9.57
CA ALA A 105 -2.43 20.98 -10.27
C ALA A 105 -2.67 19.60 -9.64
N LEU A 106 -3.93 19.31 -9.31
CA LEU A 106 -4.32 18.01 -8.77
C LEU A 106 -4.09 16.88 -9.78
N ASP A 107 -4.21 17.18 -11.07
CA ASP A 107 -3.98 16.22 -12.16
C ASP A 107 -2.50 15.80 -12.30
N ASP A 108 -1.59 16.45 -11.60
CA ASP A 108 -0.20 16.01 -11.49
C ASP A 108 -0.06 14.73 -10.66
N PHE A 109 -1.05 14.37 -9.86
CA PHE A 109 -1.04 13.15 -9.07
C PHE A 109 -1.71 11.98 -9.78
N TYR A 110 -1.30 10.75 -9.44
CA TYR A 110 -2.06 9.57 -9.81
C TYR A 110 -3.43 9.58 -9.11
N PRO A 111 -4.52 9.15 -9.81
CA PRO A 111 -5.88 9.24 -9.29
C PRO A 111 -6.10 8.46 -8.00
N ALA A 112 -5.62 7.21 -7.92
CA ALA A 112 -5.82 6.37 -6.76
C ALA A 112 -5.16 6.95 -5.49
N PRO A 113 -3.87 7.30 -5.46
CA PRO A 113 -3.27 7.98 -4.31
C PRO A 113 -3.96 9.28 -3.93
N LEU A 114 -4.33 10.12 -4.90
CA LEU A 114 -5.01 11.40 -4.64
C LEU A 114 -6.39 11.20 -3.99
N ALA A 115 -7.12 10.18 -4.43
CA ALA A 115 -8.45 9.88 -3.90
C ALA A 115 -8.43 9.56 -2.40
N PHE A 116 -7.33 9.03 -1.85
CA PHE A 116 -7.20 8.81 -0.41
C PHE A 116 -7.25 10.08 0.43
N GLY A 117 -6.80 11.21 -0.11
CA GLY A 117 -6.83 12.50 0.58
C GLY A 117 -8.20 13.19 0.62
N ARG A 118 -9.22 12.58 -0.01
CA ARG A 118 -10.58 13.11 -0.01
C ARG A 118 -11.45 12.42 1.03
N SER A 119 -12.23 13.21 1.76
CA SER A 119 -13.23 12.67 2.68
C SER A 119 -14.40 12.05 1.92
N ALA A 120 -14.89 10.91 2.44
CA ALA A 120 -16.09 10.28 1.90
C ALA A 120 -17.38 11.04 2.24
N ASP A 121 -17.37 11.84 3.30
CA ASP A 121 -18.56 12.53 3.81
C ASP A 121 -18.92 13.77 2.99
N ASP A 122 -17.93 14.57 2.59
CA ASP A 122 -18.12 15.84 1.91
C ASP A 122 -17.33 15.98 0.59
N ALA A 123 -16.59 14.95 0.20
CA ALA A 123 -15.72 14.91 -0.97
C ALA A 123 -14.59 15.96 -0.97
N ALA A 124 -14.42 16.73 0.10
CA ALA A 124 -13.38 17.74 0.21
C ALA A 124 -12.00 17.08 0.34
N LEU A 125 -10.98 17.75 -0.19
CA LEU A 125 -9.60 17.35 -0.09
C LEU A 125 -9.01 17.83 1.24
N TYR A 126 -8.52 16.90 2.07
CA TYR A 126 -7.93 17.20 3.38
C TYR A 126 -6.46 16.85 3.48
N ALA A 127 -5.94 16.03 2.56
CA ALA A 127 -4.55 15.64 2.54
C ALA A 127 -4.05 15.44 1.11
N LEU A 128 -2.74 15.59 0.91
CA LEU A 128 -2.07 15.22 -0.34
C LEU A 128 -1.34 13.88 -0.16
N PRO A 129 -1.27 13.06 -1.21
CA PRO A 129 -0.49 11.84 -1.17
C PRO A 129 1.01 12.14 -1.18
N ALA A 130 1.74 11.62 -0.20
CA ALA A 130 3.18 11.80 -0.05
C ALA A 130 3.95 10.72 -0.78
N GLU A 131 3.58 9.47 -0.56
CA GLU A 131 4.16 8.30 -1.23
C GLU A 131 3.13 7.18 -1.33
N CYS A 132 3.33 6.24 -2.26
CA CYS A 132 2.43 5.11 -2.44
C CYS A 132 3.15 3.81 -2.76
N VAL A 133 2.45 2.69 -2.57
CA VAL A 133 2.91 1.36 -2.96
C VAL A 133 1.75 0.56 -3.55
N PRO A 134 1.86 0.08 -4.80
CA PRO A 134 0.93 -0.88 -5.35
C PRO A 134 1.24 -2.28 -4.79
N ARG A 135 0.21 -3.12 -4.68
CA ARG A 135 0.36 -4.54 -4.37
C ARG A 135 0.48 -5.33 -5.67
N LEU A 136 1.53 -6.13 -5.78
CA LEU A 136 1.85 -6.90 -6.97
C LEU A 136 2.06 -8.38 -6.61
N MET A 137 1.96 -9.26 -7.60
CA MET A 137 2.35 -10.65 -7.47
C MET A 137 3.85 -10.81 -7.73
N PHE A 138 4.54 -11.30 -6.73
CA PHE A 138 5.94 -11.66 -6.80
C PHE A 138 6.09 -13.08 -7.34
N VAL A 139 6.99 -13.30 -8.27
CA VAL A 139 7.13 -14.56 -9.00
C VAL A 139 8.55 -15.08 -8.90
N ASN A 140 8.69 -16.33 -8.47
CA ASN A 140 9.96 -17.06 -8.53
C ASN A 140 10.16 -17.61 -9.95
N ARG A 141 10.92 -16.89 -10.77
CA ARG A 141 11.20 -17.26 -12.15
C ARG A 141 11.99 -18.56 -12.25
N THR A 142 13.01 -18.73 -11.40
CA THR A 142 13.84 -19.93 -11.39
C THR A 142 13.00 -21.19 -11.19
N LEU A 143 11.99 -21.13 -10.30
CA LEU A 143 11.12 -22.26 -10.06
C LEU A 143 10.21 -22.51 -11.27
N LEU A 144 9.61 -21.48 -11.86
CA LEU A 144 8.79 -21.63 -13.06
C LEU A 144 9.61 -22.19 -14.23
N ASP A 145 10.81 -21.70 -14.47
CA ASP A 145 11.70 -22.16 -15.53
C ASP A 145 12.08 -23.66 -15.32
N ARG A 146 12.38 -24.04 -14.09
CA ARG A 146 12.66 -25.45 -13.73
C ARG A 146 11.47 -26.37 -14.01
N GLU A 147 10.26 -25.89 -13.78
CA GLU A 147 9.02 -26.63 -14.05
C GLU A 147 8.54 -26.54 -15.51
N GLY A 148 9.28 -25.81 -16.36
CA GLY A 148 8.90 -25.59 -17.76
C GLY A 148 7.59 -24.79 -17.90
N ILE A 149 7.38 -23.84 -17.00
CA ILE A 149 6.20 -22.98 -16.95
C ILE A 149 6.61 -21.58 -17.42
N PRO A 150 6.01 -21.04 -18.50
CA PRO A 150 6.29 -19.68 -18.92
C PRO A 150 5.79 -18.66 -17.90
N MET A 151 6.48 -17.51 -17.84
CA MET A 151 6.01 -16.38 -17.02
C MET A 151 4.60 -15.96 -17.44
N PRO A 152 3.66 -15.81 -16.50
CA PRO A 152 2.33 -15.30 -16.81
C PRO A 152 2.40 -13.89 -17.41
N GLN A 153 1.49 -13.59 -18.32
CA GLN A 153 1.33 -12.27 -18.89
C GLN A 153 0.52 -11.35 -17.97
N ASP A 154 0.48 -10.06 -18.24
CA ASP A 154 -0.22 -9.09 -17.38
C ASP A 154 -1.76 -9.24 -17.39
N ASP A 155 -2.32 -9.98 -18.34
CA ASP A 155 -3.76 -10.27 -18.49
C ASP A 155 -4.18 -11.64 -17.94
N TRP A 156 -3.30 -12.32 -17.18
CA TRP A 156 -3.56 -13.65 -16.65
C TRP A 156 -4.76 -13.71 -15.70
N THR A 157 -5.33 -14.92 -15.58
CA THR A 157 -6.58 -15.19 -14.89
C THR A 157 -6.38 -16.02 -13.62
N TRP A 158 -7.44 -16.15 -12.80
CA TRP A 158 -7.45 -17.09 -11.69
C TRP A 158 -7.27 -18.54 -12.15
N ASP A 159 -7.82 -18.89 -13.32
CA ASP A 159 -7.67 -20.25 -13.88
C ASP A 159 -6.19 -20.52 -14.24
N ASP A 160 -5.51 -19.57 -14.85
CA ASP A 160 -4.08 -19.67 -15.12
C ASP A 160 -3.28 -19.82 -13.82
N PHE A 161 -3.59 -19.01 -12.82
CA PHE A 161 -2.93 -19.05 -11.52
C PHE A 161 -3.14 -20.39 -10.83
N LEU A 162 -4.38 -20.87 -10.76
CA LEU A 162 -4.71 -22.16 -10.14
C LEU A 162 -4.01 -23.32 -10.86
N ALA A 163 -4.04 -23.33 -12.19
CA ALA A 163 -3.40 -24.36 -13.00
C ALA A 163 -1.89 -24.43 -12.77
N ILE A 164 -1.22 -23.28 -12.68
CA ILE A 164 0.20 -23.21 -12.35
C ILE A 164 0.44 -23.72 -10.92
N CYS A 165 -0.35 -23.28 -9.94
CA CYS A 165 -0.22 -23.72 -8.55
C CYS A 165 -0.42 -25.23 -8.40
N GLN A 166 -1.38 -25.82 -9.12
CA GLN A 166 -1.61 -27.28 -9.16
C GLN A 166 -0.39 -28.04 -9.71
N LYS A 167 0.22 -27.52 -10.76
CA LYS A 167 1.40 -28.13 -11.39
C LYS A 167 2.64 -28.04 -10.50
N VAL A 168 2.81 -26.90 -9.81
CA VAL A 168 3.99 -26.62 -8.99
C VAL A 168 3.92 -27.31 -7.63
N THR A 169 2.73 -27.40 -7.01
CA THR A 169 2.58 -27.94 -5.65
C THR A 169 2.76 -29.45 -5.63
N ARG A 170 3.89 -29.91 -5.10
CA ARG A 170 4.23 -31.33 -5.08
C ARG A 170 5.28 -31.70 -4.04
N ASP A 171 5.40 -32.97 -3.79
CA ASP A 171 6.51 -33.62 -3.12
C ASP A 171 7.61 -33.88 -4.16
N THR A 172 8.77 -33.25 -4.02
CA THR A 172 9.87 -33.34 -4.99
C THR A 172 10.91 -34.38 -4.61
N ASP A 173 10.98 -34.81 -3.34
CA ASP A 173 11.93 -35.79 -2.84
C ASP A 173 11.30 -37.18 -2.56
N GLY A 174 9.96 -37.27 -2.59
CA GLY A 174 9.24 -38.55 -2.46
C GLY A 174 9.06 -39.03 -1.02
N ASP A 175 9.18 -38.15 -0.03
CA ASP A 175 9.01 -38.47 1.39
C ASP A 175 7.55 -38.51 1.85
N GLY A 176 6.61 -38.17 0.97
CA GLY A 176 5.17 -38.13 1.22
C GLY A 176 4.68 -36.76 1.74
N ARG A 177 5.53 -35.77 1.85
CA ARG A 177 5.22 -34.40 2.26
C ARG A 177 5.45 -33.44 1.10
N LEU A 178 4.62 -32.40 1.03
CA LEU A 178 4.88 -31.33 0.06
C LEU A 178 6.07 -30.49 0.51
N ASP A 179 6.98 -30.23 -0.40
CA ASP A 179 8.16 -29.39 -0.23
C ASP A 179 8.28 -28.28 -1.28
N GLN A 180 7.35 -28.25 -2.23
CA GLN A 180 7.21 -27.21 -3.23
C GLN A 180 5.75 -26.77 -3.33
N PHE A 181 5.52 -25.45 -3.39
CA PHE A 181 4.19 -24.85 -3.28
C PHE A 181 3.94 -23.81 -4.38
N GLY A 182 2.68 -23.71 -4.81
CA GLY A 182 2.26 -22.73 -5.81
C GLY A 182 2.27 -21.30 -5.28
N ALA A 183 1.66 -21.08 -4.11
CA ALA A 183 1.50 -19.73 -3.59
C ALA A 183 1.65 -19.65 -2.06
N TYR A 184 2.10 -18.48 -1.59
CA TYR A 184 2.08 -18.07 -0.19
C TYR A 184 1.49 -16.68 -0.05
N GLY A 185 0.59 -16.48 0.92
CA GLY A 185 0.09 -15.17 1.30
C GLY A 185 -0.94 -14.55 0.33
N TYR A 186 -1.38 -15.27 -0.70
CA TYR A 186 -2.53 -14.88 -1.51
C TYR A 186 -3.82 -15.26 -0.78
N ASN A 187 -4.72 -14.30 -0.60
CA ASN A 187 -5.90 -14.48 0.21
C ASN A 187 -7.18 -14.05 -0.54
N TRP A 188 -8.34 -14.21 0.11
CA TRP A 188 -9.63 -13.85 -0.45
C TRP A 188 -9.76 -12.36 -0.79
N GLN A 189 -9.05 -11.48 -0.06
CA GLN A 189 -9.07 -10.03 -0.32
C GLN A 189 -8.34 -9.70 -1.63
N ASP A 190 -7.22 -10.36 -1.91
CA ASP A 190 -6.53 -10.24 -3.19
C ASP A 190 -7.43 -10.68 -4.35
N ALA A 191 -8.17 -11.77 -4.17
CA ALA A 191 -9.13 -12.24 -5.14
C ALA A 191 -10.32 -11.27 -5.28
N ALA A 192 -10.89 -10.79 -4.17
CA ALA A 192 -12.03 -9.87 -4.19
C ALA A 192 -11.72 -8.58 -4.96
N VAL A 193 -10.53 -7.99 -4.76
CA VAL A 193 -10.10 -6.78 -5.50
C VAL A 193 -10.12 -7.01 -7.02
N THR A 194 -9.75 -8.20 -7.48
CA THR A 194 -9.66 -8.53 -8.91
C THR A 194 -10.90 -9.25 -9.45
N SER A 195 -11.97 -9.40 -8.63
CA SER A 195 -13.22 -10.09 -9.01
C SER A 195 -14.15 -9.22 -9.86
N GLY A 196 -13.99 -7.89 -9.82
CA GLY A 196 -14.92 -6.93 -10.42
C GLY A 196 -16.15 -6.63 -9.55
N ALA A 197 -16.21 -7.14 -8.31
CA ALA A 197 -17.29 -6.89 -7.37
C ALA A 197 -16.97 -5.77 -6.39
N GLU A 198 -18.02 -5.13 -5.88
CA GLU A 198 -17.92 -4.21 -4.75
C GLU A 198 -18.22 -4.95 -3.44
N LEU A 199 -17.38 -4.74 -2.42
CA LEU A 199 -17.59 -5.34 -1.09
C LEU A 199 -18.62 -4.58 -0.26
N PHE A 200 -18.68 -3.27 -0.44
CA PHE A 200 -19.54 -2.38 0.35
C PHE A 200 -20.21 -1.33 -0.52
N ARG A 201 -21.32 -0.81 -0.03
CA ARG A 201 -21.87 0.43 -0.54
C ARG A 201 -20.95 1.60 -0.14
N GLU A 202 -20.79 2.58 -0.99
CA GLU A 202 -19.84 3.68 -0.82
C GLU A 202 -20.03 4.45 0.51
N ASP A 203 -21.29 4.56 0.97
CA ASP A 203 -21.65 5.22 2.23
C ASP A 203 -21.39 4.34 3.49
N GLY A 204 -20.91 3.13 3.32
CA GLY A 204 -20.63 2.19 4.41
C GLY A 204 -21.84 1.66 5.17
N LYS A 205 -23.07 1.82 4.65
CA LYS A 205 -24.28 1.36 5.33
C LYS A 205 -24.76 -0.02 4.92
N ALA A 206 -24.10 -0.64 3.98
CA ALA A 206 -24.40 -2.00 3.53
C ALA A 206 -23.14 -2.69 2.98
N SER A 207 -23.13 -4.01 3.04
CA SER A 207 -22.12 -4.86 2.43
C SER A 207 -22.75 -5.80 1.41
N TYR A 208 -21.93 -6.34 0.50
CA TYR A 208 -22.36 -7.17 -0.63
C TYR A 208 -21.67 -8.53 -0.66
N PHE A 209 -21.38 -9.11 0.50
CA PHE A 209 -20.66 -10.39 0.61
C PHE A 209 -21.41 -11.58 -0.02
N THR A 210 -22.69 -11.42 -0.35
CA THR A 210 -23.47 -12.41 -1.10
C THR A 210 -23.46 -12.21 -2.62
N ASP A 211 -22.68 -11.24 -3.13
CA ASP A 211 -22.43 -11.11 -4.57
C ASP A 211 -21.68 -12.37 -5.06
N GLU A 212 -22.16 -12.99 -6.14
CA GLU A 212 -21.60 -14.23 -6.69
C GLU A 212 -20.12 -14.12 -7.03
N ARG A 213 -19.65 -12.91 -7.40
CA ARG A 213 -18.23 -12.63 -7.70
C ARG A 213 -17.38 -12.67 -6.44
N ILE A 214 -17.91 -12.22 -5.30
CA ILE A 214 -17.23 -12.29 -4.00
C ILE A 214 -17.21 -13.72 -3.49
N GLU A 215 -18.33 -14.45 -3.60
CA GLU A 215 -18.34 -15.87 -3.28
C GLU A 215 -17.33 -16.64 -4.13
N SER A 216 -17.24 -16.32 -5.42
CA SER A 216 -16.25 -16.92 -6.33
C SER A 216 -14.82 -16.61 -5.90
N ALA A 217 -14.54 -15.38 -5.44
CA ALA A 217 -13.23 -14.98 -4.92
C ALA A 217 -12.84 -15.77 -3.66
N VAL A 218 -13.79 -15.97 -2.75
CA VAL A 218 -13.58 -16.78 -1.54
C VAL A 218 -13.38 -18.27 -1.89
N ARG A 219 -14.17 -18.82 -2.81
CA ARG A 219 -14.00 -20.21 -3.31
C ARG A 219 -12.65 -20.39 -3.99
N PHE A 220 -12.21 -19.41 -4.77
CA PHE A 220 -10.91 -19.44 -5.42
C PHE A 220 -9.76 -19.44 -4.40
N ALA A 221 -9.81 -18.55 -3.39
CA ALA A 221 -8.83 -18.54 -2.31
C ALA A 221 -8.81 -19.87 -1.54
N ASN A 222 -9.99 -20.45 -1.28
CA ASN A 222 -10.10 -21.78 -0.68
C ASN A 222 -9.46 -22.88 -1.56
N ALA A 223 -9.72 -22.88 -2.86
CA ALA A 223 -9.13 -23.85 -3.77
C ALA A 223 -7.60 -23.81 -3.78
N LEU A 224 -7.00 -22.62 -3.73
CA LEU A 224 -5.56 -22.45 -3.58
C LEU A 224 -5.04 -22.98 -2.24
N HIS A 225 -5.76 -22.71 -1.15
CA HIS A 225 -5.42 -23.17 0.19
C HIS A 225 -5.43 -24.70 0.28
N GLN A 226 -6.44 -25.35 -0.31
CA GLN A 226 -6.58 -26.82 -0.30
C GLN A 226 -5.44 -27.53 -1.03
N LEU A 227 -4.74 -26.89 -1.95
CA LEU A 227 -3.54 -27.47 -2.60
C LEU A 227 -2.43 -27.81 -1.61
N GLN A 228 -2.38 -27.11 -0.47
CA GLN A 228 -1.36 -27.30 0.56
C GLN A 228 -1.56 -28.57 1.40
N ARG A 229 -2.67 -29.27 1.25
CA ARG A 229 -2.98 -30.53 1.94
C ARG A 229 -2.78 -30.45 3.47
N ASN A 230 -3.27 -29.39 4.10
CA ASN A 230 -3.11 -29.09 5.53
C ASN A 230 -1.66 -28.85 5.98
N GLN A 231 -0.72 -28.62 5.07
CA GLN A 231 0.61 -28.15 5.42
C GLN A 231 0.61 -26.63 5.50
N VAL A 232 1.30 -26.11 6.51
CA VAL A 232 1.46 -24.66 6.68
C VAL A 232 2.66 -24.19 5.86
N VAL A 233 2.38 -23.43 4.79
CA VAL A 233 3.42 -22.73 4.04
C VAL A 233 3.80 -21.47 4.79
N GLN A 234 5.09 -21.24 4.98
CA GLN A 234 5.64 -20.12 5.72
C GLN A 234 6.34 -19.14 4.77
N GLU A 235 6.55 -17.92 5.24
CA GLU A 235 7.33 -16.91 4.52
C GLU A 235 8.72 -17.43 4.10
N ARG A 236 9.35 -18.18 5.01
CA ARG A 236 10.65 -18.80 4.76
C ARG A 236 10.66 -19.72 3.53
N ASP A 237 9.55 -20.41 3.25
CA ASP A 237 9.48 -21.34 2.11
C ASP A 237 9.61 -20.59 0.78
N PHE A 238 9.04 -19.37 0.71
CA PHE A 238 9.26 -18.48 -0.42
C PHE A 238 10.71 -17.99 -0.46
N ASP A 239 11.26 -17.55 0.66
CA ASP A 239 12.62 -17.00 0.75
C ASP A 239 13.70 -17.99 0.32
N ILE A 240 13.49 -19.30 0.55
CA ILE A 240 14.40 -20.37 0.10
C ILE A 240 14.07 -20.91 -1.30
N GLY A 241 13.11 -20.30 -2.00
CA GLY A 241 12.81 -20.63 -3.39
C GLY A 241 11.86 -21.81 -3.60
N HIS A 242 11.14 -22.26 -2.57
CA HIS A 242 10.19 -23.39 -2.62
C HIS A 242 8.76 -22.98 -3.00
N VAL A 243 8.49 -21.69 -3.18
CA VAL A 243 7.17 -21.18 -3.54
C VAL A 243 7.25 -20.37 -4.83
N ALA A 244 6.26 -20.55 -5.72
CA ALA A 244 6.24 -19.89 -7.02
C ALA A 244 5.73 -18.45 -6.94
N PHE A 245 4.68 -18.17 -6.16
CA PHE A 245 4.02 -16.88 -6.13
C PHE A 245 3.81 -16.35 -4.71
N ARG A 246 4.04 -15.06 -4.53
CA ARG A 246 3.75 -14.34 -3.28
C ARG A 246 3.31 -12.91 -3.58
N PRO A 247 2.11 -12.46 -3.16
CA PRO A 247 1.75 -11.06 -3.29
C PRO A 247 2.47 -10.22 -2.25
N PHE A 248 3.05 -9.10 -2.71
CA PHE A 248 3.71 -8.10 -1.89
C PHE A 248 3.25 -6.70 -2.24
N ASN A 249 3.44 -5.74 -1.32
CA ASN A 249 3.53 -4.35 -1.71
C ASN A 249 4.90 -4.06 -2.40
N PHE A 250 4.93 -3.02 -3.21
CA PHE A 250 6.14 -2.70 -3.99
C PHE A 250 7.35 -2.30 -3.13
N ALA A 251 7.13 -1.77 -1.93
CA ALA A 251 8.21 -1.48 -0.99
C ALA A 251 8.91 -2.77 -0.52
N ALA A 252 8.15 -3.82 -0.26
CA ALA A 252 8.72 -5.14 0.06
C ALA A 252 9.53 -5.68 -1.12
N TYR A 253 9.06 -5.50 -2.36
CA TYR A 253 9.81 -5.86 -3.57
C TYR A 253 11.17 -5.16 -3.64
N ARG A 254 11.21 -3.85 -3.43
CA ARG A 254 12.46 -3.06 -3.49
C ARG A 254 13.48 -3.42 -2.42
N THR A 255 13.01 -3.87 -1.26
CA THR A 255 13.86 -4.21 -0.12
C THR A 255 14.08 -5.70 0.05
N TYR A 256 13.41 -6.52 -0.78
CA TYR A 256 13.42 -7.96 -0.65
C TYR A 256 14.83 -8.54 -0.84
N LYS A 257 15.25 -9.31 0.16
CA LYS A 257 16.49 -10.08 0.13
C LYS A 257 16.15 -11.51 0.56
N PRO A 258 16.28 -12.49 -0.34
CA PRO A 258 15.99 -13.89 -0.02
C PRO A 258 16.71 -14.36 1.24
N TYR A 259 16.06 -15.22 2.02
CA TYR A 259 16.60 -15.75 3.27
C TYR A 259 18.03 -16.30 3.14
N PRO A 260 18.41 -17.02 2.08
CA PRO A 260 19.76 -17.53 1.92
C PRO A 260 20.84 -16.47 1.76
N TRP A 261 20.49 -15.23 1.51
CA TRP A 261 21.46 -14.14 1.48
C TRP A 261 22.27 -14.02 2.78
N ARG A 262 21.66 -14.36 3.91
CA ARG A 262 22.33 -14.35 5.23
C ARG A 262 23.19 -15.58 5.51
N ILE A 263 22.98 -16.66 4.78
CA ILE A 263 23.63 -17.96 4.97
C ILE A 263 24.21 -18.38 3.61
N LYS A 264 25.32 -17.81 3.21
CA LYS A 264 26.09 -18.19 2.02
C LYS A 264 25.44 -19.19 1.04
N LYS A 265 24.89 -18.66 -0.07
CA LYS A 265 24.90 -19.27 -1.39
C LYS A 265 24.08 -20.50 -1.75
N ALA A 266 23.14 -21.00 -0.99
CA ALA A 266 22.50 -22.25 -1.44
C ALA A 266 21.29 -22.06 -2.36
N THR A 267 20.64 -20.92 -2.36
CA THR A 267 19.40 -20.71 -3.15
C THR A 267 19.23 -19.27 -3.61
N ASP A 268 20.08 -18.83 -4.52
CA ASP A 268 19.84 -17.62 -5.29
C ASP A 268 18.82 -17.97 -6.37
N PHE A 269 17.59 -17.44 -6.29
CA PHE A 269 16.60 -17.57 -7.34
C PHE A 269 16.28 -16.22 -7.97
N GLU A 270 16.01 -16.23 -9.26
CA GLU A 270 15.56 -15.07 -10.00
C GLU A 270 14.07 -14.85 -9.76
N TRP A 271 13.67 -13.62 -9.60
CA TRP A 271 12.31 -13.24 -9.33
C TRP A 271 11.89 -11.97 -10.08
N ASP A 272 10.60 -11.82 -10.27
CA ASP A 272 9.99 -10.67 -10.91
C ASP A 272 8.66 -10.34 -10.23
N CYS A 273 8.01 -9.24 -10.61
CA CYS A 273 6.67 -8.92 -10.16
C CYS A 273 5.74 -8.70 -11.35
N ILE A 274 4.51 -9.15 -11.21
CA ILE A 274 3.45 -9.02 -12.20
C ILE A 274 2.16 -8.51 -11.53
N ARG A 275 1.17 -8.14 -12.34
CA ARG A 275 -0.16 -7.78 -11.84
C ARG A 275 -0.82 -8.97 -11.12
N LEU A 276 -1.78 -8.71 -10.23
CA LEU A 276 -2.61 -9.77 -9.65
C LEU A 276 -3.48 -10.43 -10.72
N PRO A 277 -3.77 -11.74 -10.61
CA PRO A 277 -4.62 -12.45 -11.57
C PRO A 277 -6.08 -12.00 -11.44
N ARG A 278 -6.76 -11.81 -12.56
CA ARG A 278 -8.17 -11.38 -12.58
C ARG A 278 -9.15 -12.54 -12.48
N GLY A 279 -10.26 -12.27 -11.81
CA GLY A 279 -11.45 -13.14 -11.87
C GLY A 279 -12.16 -13.05 -13.23
N PRO A 280 -13.17 -13.90 -13.46
CA PRO A 280 -13.88 -14.01 -14.76
C PRO A 280 -14.46 -12.69 -15.26
N GLU A 281 -15.03 -11.88 -14.38
CA GLU A 281 -15.64 -10.58 -14.69
C GLU A 281 -14.78 -9.40 -14.25
N GLY A 282 -13.56 -9.68 -13.76
CA GLY A 282 -12.69 -8.72 -13.11
C GLY A 282 -11.62 -8.13 -14.01
N ARG A 283 -10.67 -7.46 -13.35
CA ARG A 283 -9.51 -6.82 -13.99
C ARG A 283 -8.25 -7.17 -13.21
N ASN A 284 -7.10 -7.12 -13.89
CA ASN A 284 -5.78 -7.25 -13.29
C ASN A 284 -5.38 -5.93 -12.59
N THR A 285 -6.19 -5.53 -11.63
CA THR A 285 -5.99 -4.30 -10.86
C THR A 285 -5.22 -4.58 -9.57
N SER A 286 -4.68 -3.55 -8.97
CA SER A 286 -3.94 -3.64 -7.72
C SER A 286 -4.46 -2.63 -6.71
N PRO A 287 -4.62 -3.01 -5.43
CA PRO A 287 -4.80 -2.02 -4.40
C PRO A 287 -3.52 -1.18 -4.27
N VAL A 288 -3.69 0.13 -4.16
CA VAL A 288 -2.60 1.08 -3.95
C VAL A 288 -2.72 1.63 -2.54
N GLN A 289 -1.75 1.35 -1.70
CA GLN A 289 -1.65 1.95 -0.37
C GLN A 289 -0.95 3.29 -0.46
N THR A 290 -1.35 4.26 0.35
CA THR A 290 -0.88 5.63 0.27
C THR A 290 -0.57 6.19 1.66
N LEU A 291 0.60 6.81 1.81
CA LEU A 291 0.90 7.67 2.94
C LEU A 291 0.50 9.10 2.58
N LEU A 292 -0.26 9.73 3.44
CA LEU A 292 -0.79 11.07 3.24
C LEU A 292 -0.04 12.09 4.10
N MET A 293 -0.12 13.35 3.72
CA MET A 293 0.28 14.47 4.55
C MET A 293 -0.83 15.53 4.53
N GLY A 294 -1.18 16.06 5.71
CA GLY A 294 -2.24 17.04 5.86
C GLY A 294 -1.80 18.24 6.70
N ILE A 295 -2.63 19.26 6.71
CA ILE A 295 -2.44 20.50 7.47
C ILE A 295 -3.41 20.51 8.64
N SER A 296 -2.94 20.87 9.82
CA SER A 296 -3.79 21.03 11.01
C SER A 296 -4.82 22.15 10.80
N ALA A 297 -6.06 21.87 11.13
CA ALA A 297 -7.11 22.89 11.12
C ALA A 297 -6.82 24.07 12.07
N LYS A 298 -5.97 23.84 13.10
CA LYS A 298 -5.60 24.82 14.14
C LYS A 298 -4.35 25.62 13.82
N THR A 299 -3.64 25.30 12.71
CA THR A 299 -2.43 26.07 12.35
C THR A 299 -2.74 27.55 12.12
N LYS A 300 -1.85 28.40 12.60
CA LYS A 300 -1.87 29.84 12.34
C LYS A 300 -1.16 30.20 11.03
N GLU A 301 -0.26 29.34 10.58
CA GLU A 301 0.61 29.53 9.43
C GLU A 301 0.10 28.78 8.18
N ARG A 302 -1.20 28.98 7.84
CA ARG A 302 -1.90 28.19 6.79
C ARG A 302 -1.21 28.26 5.43
N GLN A 303 -0.75 29.44 5.02
CA GLN A 303 -0.10 29.60 3.72
C GLN A 303 1.28 28.92 3.73
N LEU A 304 2.05 29.11 4.79
CA LEU A 304 3.38 28.48 4.93
C LEU A 304 3.27 26.96 5.03
N ALA A 305 2.25 26.46 5.75
CA ALA A 305 1.95 25.03 5.82
C ALA A 305 1.58 24.45 4.44
N TRP A 306 0.82 25.20 3.62
CA TRP A 306 0.51 24.83 2.25
C TRP A 306 1.76 24.75 1.36
N GLU A 307 2.63 25.75 1.44
CA GLU A 307 3.90 25.75 0.71
C GLU A 307 4.78 24.54 1.09
N PHE A 308 4.86 24.23 2.39
CA PHE A 308 5.61 23.06 2.86
C PHE A 308 4.96 21.74 2.40
N LEU A 309 3.64 21.63 2.46
CA LEU A 309 2.92 20.48 1.98
C LEU A 309 3.19 20.23 0.49
N LYS A 310 3.20 21.29 -0.34
CA LYS A 310 3.59 21.19 -1.75
C LYS A 310 5.06 20.79 -1.93
N ALA A 311 5.97 21.38 -1.15
CA ALA A 311 7.38 21.01 -1.21
C ALA A 311 7.59 19.52 -0.92
N TYR A 312 6.82 18.95 0.03
CA TYR A 312 6.92 17.55 0.39
C TYR A 312 6.24 16.61 -0.62
N CYS A 313 5.01 16.93 -1.03
CA CYS A 313 4.16 16.00 -1.80
C CYS A 313 4.15 16.25 -3.31
N HIS A 314 4.41 17.48 -3.76
CA HIS A 314 4.19 17.88 -5.15
C HIS A 314 5.45 18.36 -5.88
N ASP A 315 6.43 18.92 -5.16
CA ASP A 315 7.65 19.40 -5.80
C ASP A 315 8.34 18.26 -6.56
N ARG A 316 8.61 18.49 -7.86
CA ARG A 316 9.11 17.45 -8.76
C ARG A 316 10.50 16.95 -8.36
N GLU A 317 11.37 17.85 -7.95
CA GLU A 317 12.75 17.51 -7.59
C GLU A 317 12.78 16.71 -6.29
N ASN A 318 12.01 17.13 -5.28
CA ASN A 318 11.87 16.39 -4.04
C ASN A 318 11.24 15.02 -4.27
N GLN A 319 10.15 14.93 -5.01
CA GLN A 319 9.49 13.65 -5.33
C GLN A 319 10.37 12.72 -6.18
N THR A 320 11.25 13.26 -7.02
CA THR A 320 12.25 12.45 -7.74
C THR A 320 13.27 11.85 -6.76
N LEU A 321 13.70 12.64 -5.78
CA LEU A 321 14.64 12.17 -4.76
C LEU A 321 14.05 11.07 -3.87
N LEU A 322 12.73 11.03 -3.71
CA LEU A 322 12.03 9.96 -2.99
C LEU A 322 12.36 8.57 -3.54
N LEU A 323 12.59 8.44 -4.85
CA LEU A 323 12.99 7.16 -5.49
C LEU A 323 14.27 6.57 -4.88
N SER A 324 15.17 7.39 -4.40
CA SER A 324 16.43 6.93 -3.79
C SER A 324 16.39 6.86 -2.26
N LEU A 325 15.54 7.65 -1.62
CA LEU A 325 15.49 7.78 -0.16
C LEU A 325 14.35 6.98 0.51
N SER A 326 13.34 6.55 -0.26
CA SER A 326 12.25 5.71 0.24
C SER A 326 12.19 4.38 -0.50
N ALA A 327 11.66 3.35 0.16
CA ALA A 327 11.28 2.09 -0.50
C ALA A 327 9.96 2.22 -1.28
N ALA A 328 9.17 3.25 -1.02
CA ALA A 328 7.92 3.54 -1.71
C ALA A 328 8.14 4.28 -3.04
N LEU A 329 7.07 4.66 -3.67
CA LEU A 329 7.04 5.34 -4.95
C LEU A 329 6.46 6.75 -4.82
N PRO A 330 6.94 7.72 -5.63
CA PRO A 330 6.33 9.03 -5.74
C PRO A 330 4.89 8.94 -6.22
N THR A 331 4.07 9.88 -5.79
CA THR A 331 2.66 9.98 -6.16
C THR A 331 2.41 10.93 -7.31
N ARG A 332 3.44 11.72 -7.67
CA ARG A 332 3.39 12.63 -8.81
C ARG A 332 3.68 11.90 -10.12
N ARG A 333 2.81 12.10 -11.12
CA ARG A 333 2.98 11.58 -12.49
C ARG A 333 4.25 12.07 -13.16
N GLY A 334 4.74 11.32 -14.12
CA GLY A 334 5.90 11.64 -14.92
C GLY A 334 7.25 11.31 -14.27
N ILE A 335 7.28 11.04 -12.96
CA ILE A 335 8.53 10.73 -12.26
C ILE A 335 8.89 9.24 -12.44
N ILE A 336 7.93 8.36 -12.23
CA ILE A 336 8.14 6.91 -12.38
C ILE A 336 8.41 6.56 -13.85
N GLU A 337 7.68 7.18 -14.76
CA GLU A 337 7.80 6.95 -16.22
C GLU A 337 9.17 7.37 -16.76
N GLU A 338 9.76 8.40 -16.18
CA GLU A 338 11.08 8.92 -16.58
C GLU A 338 12.24 8.28 -15.79
N ALA A 339 11.96 7.53 -14.73
CA ALA A 339 12.97 6.90 -13.91
C ALA A 339 13.73 5.81 -14.68
N ALA A 340 15.01 5.68 -14.42
CA ALA A 340 15.78 4.54 -14.92
C ALA A 340 15.30 3.24 -14.22
N PRO A 341 15.29 2.09 -14.92
CA PRO A 341 14.89 0.83 -14.31
C PRO A 341 15.63 0.50 -13.01
N GLN A 342 16.91 0.86 -12.91
CA GLN A 342 17.73 0.64 -11.73
C GLN A 342 17.26 1.44 -10.51
N GLU A 343 16.67 2.62 -10.72
CA GLU A 343 16.13 3.45 -9.64
C GLU A 343 14.89 2.84 -9.03
N LEU A 344 14.05 2.18 -9.85
CA LEU A 344 12.83 1.51 -9.39
C LEU A 344 13.09 0.13 -8.83
N PHE A 345 13.86 -0.70 -9.55
CA PHE A 345 14.01 -2.11 -9.27
C PHE A 345 15.28 -2.46 -8.51
N GLY A 346 16.17 -1.47 -8.29
CA GLY A 346 17.48 -1.64 -7.67
C GLY A 346 18.56 -2.11 -8.64
N ALA A 347 19.82 -1.84 -8.30
CA ALA A 347 20.97 -2.11 -9.18
C ALA A 347 21.14 -3.61 -9.50
N GLU A 348 20.76 -4.50 -8.58
CA GLU A 348 20.87 -5.95 -8.76
C GLU A 348 19.77 -6.53 -9.67
N ALA A 349 18.65 -5.81 -9.81
CA ALA A 349 17.52 -6.20 -10.66
C ALA A 349 17.70 -5.79 -12.12
N SER A 350 18.67 -4.92 -12.41
CA SER A 350 18.94 -4.47 -13.78
C SER A 350 19.41 -5.62 -14.67
N GLY A 351 18.57 -6.01 -15.62
CA GLY A 351 18.83 -7.12 -16.54
C GLY A 351 18.11 -8.44 -16.21
N ARG A 352 17.44 -8.52 -15.05
CA ARG A 352 16.69 -9.71 -14.62
C ARG A 352 15.18 -9.52 -14.63
N THR A 353 14.69 -8.28 -14.56
CA THR A 353 13.26 -7.99 -14.66
C THR A 353 12.92 -7.55 -16.08
N GLY A 354 11.95 -8.20 -16.68
CA GLY A 354 11.40 -7.79 -17.98
C GLY A 354 10.49 -6.56 -17.92
N ARG A 355 10.31 -5.96 -16.73
CA ARG A 355 9.38 -4.86 -16.52
C ARG A 355 10.02 -3.49 -16.73
N SER A 356 9.24 -2.60 -17.33
CA SER A 356 9.60 -1.21 -17.47
C SER A 356 8.99 -0.33 -16.36
N PRO A 357 9.58 0.82 -16.06
CA PRO A 357 8.97 1.83 -15.20
C PRO A 357 7.54 2.21 -15.60
N LEU A 358 7.27 2.24 -16.89
CA LEU A 358 5.94 2.52 -17.47
C LEU A 358 4.89 1.51 -16.99
N ALA A 359 5.24 0.22 -16.90
CA ALA A 359 4.32 -0.81 -16.42
C ALA A 359 3.94 -0.59 -14.94
N VAL A 360 4.87 -0.10 -14.09
CA VAL A 360 4.61 0.23 -12.69
C VAL A 360 3.70 1.45 -12.57
N SER A 361 3.94 2.50 -13.35
CA SER A 361 3.10 3.70 -13.35
C SER A 361 1.66 3.38 -13.78
N GLN A 362 1.49 2.51 -14.79
CA GLN A 362 0.16 2.05 -15.22
C GLN A 362 -0.58 1.28 -14.12
N VAL A 363 0.12 0.46 -13.33
CA VAL A 363 -0.49 -0.25 -12.19
C VAL A 363 -1.01 0.75 -11.15
N ILE A 364 -0.30 1.84 -10.90
CA ILE A 364 -0.74 2.89 -9.96
C ILE A 364 -1.90 3.70 -10.56
N GLU A 365 -1.83 4.05 -11.85
CA GLU A 365 -2.88 4.79 -12.56
C GLU A 365 -4.22 4.04 -12.55
N GLU A 366 -4.19 2.72 -12.73
CA GLU A 366 -5.36 1.83 -12.75
C GLU A 366 -5.67 1.25 -11.37
N GLY A 367 -4.99 1.72 -10.33
CA GLY A 367 -5.08 1.19 -8.97
C GLY A 367 -6.45 1.39 -8.35
N THR A 368 -6.79 0.52 -7.41
CA THR A 368 -8.03 0.61 -6.64
C THR A 368 -7.81 1.32 -5.32
N VAL A 369 -8.83 2.07 -4.92
CA VAL A 369 -8.90 2.78 -3.63
C VAL A 369 -9.79 1.97 -2.70
N PRO A 370 -9.35 1.63 -1.48
CA PRO A 370 -10.24 1.02 -0.50
C PRO A 370 -11.35 1.98 -0.08
N TYR A 371 -12.40 1.41 0.48
CA TYR A 371 -13.53 2.18 1.00
C TYR A 371 -13.10 3.07 2.18
N ARG A 372 -13.73 4.22 2.33
CA ARG A 372 -13.33 5.28 3.26
C ARG A 372 -14.42 5.68 4.25
N PHE A 373 -15.28 4.75 4.64
CA PHE A 373 -16.26 4.99 5.69
C PHE A 373 -15.74 4.62 7.09
N PRO A 374 -16.25 5.22 8.16
CA PRO A 374 -15.65 5.14 9.50
C PRO A 374 -15.46 3.73 10.08
N ARG A 375 -16.27 2.74 9.69
CA ARG A 375 -16.18 1.35 10.20
C ARG A 375 -15.53 0.36 9.27
N TYR A 376 -14.93 0.84 8.18
CA TYR A 376 -14.33 -0.02 7.16
C TYR A 376 -13.32 -1.02 7.74
N VAL A 377 -12.36 -0.56 8.53
CA VAL A 377 -11.32 -1.41 9.13
C VAL A 377 -11.92 -2.49 10.03
N ALA A 378 -12.93 -2.13 10.85
CA ALA A 378 -13.60 -3.09 11.73
C ALA A 378 -14.42 -4.12 10.93
N ALA A 379 -15.11 -3.68 9.87
CA ALA A 379 -15.89 -4.54 8.99
C ALA A 379 -14.99 -5.52 8.22
N MET A 380 -13.86 -5.04 7.69
CA MET A 380 -12.88 -5.90 7.00
C MET A 380 -12.22 -6.90 7.94
N ARG A 381 -11.91 -6.51 9.17
CA ARG A 381 -11.37 -7.44 10.17
C ARG A 381 -12.37 -8.55 10.51
N LEU A 382 -13.65 -8.22 10.69
CA LEU A 382 -14.69 -9.20 10.92
C LEU A 382 -14.84 -10.14 9.73
N ALA A 383 -14.90 -9.60 8.51
CA ALA A 383 -14.97 -10.38 7.28
C ALA A 383 -13.79 -11.35 7.16
N ASP A 384 -12.58 -10.86 7.38
CA ASP A 384 -11.36 -11.65 7.30
C ASP A 384 -11.37 -12.80 8.31
N GLN A 385 -11.72 -12.53 9.56
CA GLN A 385 -11.81 -13.57 10.60
C GLN A 385 -12.82 -14.66 10.27
N GLU A 386 -14.01 -14.30 9.80
CA GLU A 386 -15.06 -15.28 9.50
C GLU A 386 -14.79 -16.06 8.20
N ILE A 387 -14.30 -15.40 7.17
CA ILE A 387 -13.93 -16.07 5.91
C ILE A 387 -12.73 -16.99 6.12
N GLN A 388 -11.70 -16.55 6.86
CA GLN A 388 -10.52 -17.38 7.13
C GLN A 388 -10.90 -18.67 7.91
N LYS A 389 -11.80 -18.59 8.88
CA LYS A 389 -12.32 -19.78 9.57
C LYS A 389 -12.97 -20.78 8.61
N LEU A 390 -13.73 -20.28 7.63
CA LEU A 390 -14.36 -21.16 6.62
C LEU A 390 -13.31 -21.82 5.71
N ILE A 391 -12.29 -21.10 5.32
CA ILE A 391 -11.20 -21.61 4.48
C ILE A 391 -10.37 -22.64 5.26
N ASP A 392 -9.99 -22.36 6.49
CA ASP A 392 -9.16 -23.25 7.31
C ASP A 392 -9.88 -24.56 7.66
N SER A 393 -11.19 -24.52 7.81
CA SER A 393 -12.02 -25.70 8.11
C SER A 393 -12.60 -26.41 6.88
N ASP A 394 -12.34 -25.87 5.68
CA ASP A 394 -13.00 -26.32 4.42
C ASP A 394 -14.53 -26.41 4.54
N ALA A 395 -15.13 -25.46 5.27
CA ALA A 395 -16.55 -25.45 5.63
C ALA A 395 -17.36 -24.39 4.86
N LEU A 396 -16.98 -24.13 3.60
CA LEU A 396 -17.66 -23.13 2.77
C LEU A 396 -18.99 -23.69 2.24
N GLU A 397 -20.07 -23.42 2.98
CA GLU A 397 -21.43 -23.80 2.63
C GLU A 397 -22.19 -22.68 1.89
N VAL A 398 -23.27 -23.02 1.21
CA VAL A 398 -24.13 -22.10 0.43
C VAL A 398 -24.62 -20.90 1.27
N ASN A 399 -24.86 -21.08 2.56
CA ASN A 399 -25.36 -19.99 3.44
C ASN A 399 -24.27 -19.25 4.23
N SER A 400 -22.99 -19.62 4.07
CA SER A 400 -21.91 -19.04 4.86
C SER A 400 -21.78 -17.51 4.62
N MET A 401 -21.85 -17.10 3.37
CA MET A 401 -21.72 -15.68 3.00
C MET A 401 -22.94 -14.85 3.44
N ASN A 402 -24.15 -15.43 3.50
CA ASN A 402 -25.34 -14.76 4.05
C ASN A 402 -25.16 -14.39 5.53
N ARG A 403 -24.60 -15.33 6.33
CA ARG A 403 -24.32 -15.09 7.74
C ARG A 403 -23.27 -13.97 7.90
N ILE A 404 -22.18 -14.05 7.17
CA ILE A 404 -21.10 -13.05 7.22
C ILE A 404 -21.64 -11.66 6.83
N GLN A 405 -22.38 -11.56 5.74
CA GLN A 405 -22.98 -10.28 5.33
C GLN A 405 -23.89 -9.69 6.40
N LYS A 406 -24.71 -10.54 7.05
CA LYS A 406 -25.58 -10.09 8.14
C LYS A 406 -24.77 -9.54 9.31
N GLU A 407 -23.77 -10.27 9.78
CA GLU A 407 -22.91 -9.84 10.90
C GLU A 407 -22.18 -8.53 10.59
N ILE A 408 -21.69 -8.38 9.35
CA ILE A 408 -21.05 -7.14 8.90
C ILE A 408 -22.06 -5.99 8.85
N ASN A 409 -23.25 -6.20 8.28
CA ASN A 409 -24.28 -5.17 8.22
C ASN A 409 -24.75 -4.74 9.63
N ASP A 410 -24.87 -5.70 10.57
CA ASP A 410 -25.17 -5.38 11.97
C ASP A 410 -24.05 -4.52 12.63
N LEU A 411 -22.81 -4.73 12.24
CA LEU A 411 -21.68 -3.89 12.68
C LEU A 411 -21.74 -2.49 12.06
N LEU A 412 -22.06 -2.37 10.78
CA LEU A 412 -22.12 -1.10 10.06
C LEU A 412 -23.23 -0.18 10.56
N LEU A 413 -24.32 -0.73 11.11
CA LEU A 413 -25.48 0.01 11.59
C LEU A 413 -25.37 0.49 13.05
N LYS A 414 -24.39 0.02 13.82
CA LYS A 414 -24.11 0.46 15.19
C LYS A 414 -23.42 1.80 15.24
#